data_9fbd9d988eec4742d7435074b89c99bb
#
_entry.id   9fbd9d988eec4742d7435074b89c99bb
#
_cell.length_a   1.000
_cell.length_b   1.000
_cell.length_c   1.000
_cell.angle_alpha   90.00
_cell.angle_beta   90.00
_cell.angle_gamma   90.00
#
_symmetry.space_group_name_H-M   'P 1'
#
loop_
_entity.id
_entity.type
_entity.pdbx_description
1 polymer ?
#
loop_
_entity_poly.entity_id
_entity_poly.type
_entity_poly.pdbx_seq_one_letter_code
_entity_poly.pdbx_strand_id
1 'polypeptide(L)'
;MPPLQAFNFRRWIDENRAALRPPVGNKRVFRDGDFVIMVVGGPNARKDYHVDPGEEFFYQIEGDMVLKTMQDGRPVDVPIREGEILLLPPLVPHSPQRRANTVGLVIERQRRPGELDGFQWYCESCGHLLYEEFFELTDIENQFPALFERFYSSPGRRTCAKCGTVMERAS
;
A
#
# COMPACT_ATOMS: atom_id res chain seq x y z
N MET A 1 -12.88 -31.23 9.31
CA MET A 1 -12.41 -30.19 8.37
C MET A 1 -13.47 -30.06 7.29
N PRO A 2 -13.97 -28.87 6.97
CA PRO A 2 -14.90 -28.72 5.85
C PRO A 2 -14.20 -29.13 4.54
N PRO A 3 -14.96 -29.61 3.53
CA PRO A 3 -14.36 -30.00 2.26
C PRO A 3 -13.69 -28.81 1.59
N LEU A 4 -12.50 -29.02 1.02
CA LEU A 4 -11.80 -27.99 0.25
C LEU A 4 -12.59 -27.68 -1.02
N GLN A 5 -12.85 -26.41 -1.27
CA GLN A 5 -13.58 -25.94 -2.44
C GLN A 5 -12.83 -24.80 -3.13
N ALA A 6 -12.60 -24.94 -4.42
CA ALA A 6 -12.18 -23.84 -5.26
C ALA A 6 -13.38 -22.98 -5.63
N PHE A 7 -13.15 -21.69 -5.86
CA PHE A 7 -14.15 -20.76 -6.38
C PHE A 7 -13.62 -19.98 -7.56
N ASN A 8 -14.52 -19.42 -8.37
CA ASN A 8 -14.15 -18.59 -9.50
C ASN A 8 -13.75 -17.20 -9.01
N PHE A 9 -12.45 -16.87 -9.14
CA PHE A 9 -11.89 -15.64 -8.62
C PHE A 9 -12.41 -14.39 -9.34
N ARG A 10 -12.61 -14.46 -10.66
CA ARG A 10 -13.19 -13.34 -11.42
C ARG A 10 -14.62 -13.03 -10.95
N ARG A 11 -15.43 -14.05 -10.78
CA ARG A 11 -16.79 -13.91 -10.22
C ARG A 11 -16.76 -13.31 -8.81
N TRP A 12 -15.82 -13.73 -7.98
CA TRP A 12 -15.65 -13.17 -6.64
C TRP A 12 -15.32 -11.67 -6.70
N ILE A 13 -14.44 -11.23 -7.61
CA ILE A 13 -14.16 -9.79 -7.83
C ILE A 13 -15.45 -9.05 -8.21
N ASP A 14 -16.22 -9.58 -9.16
CA ASP A 14 -17.47 -8.95 -9.61
C ASP A 14 -18.50 -8.80 -8.49
N GLU A 15 -18.65 -9.82 -7.66
CA GLU A 15 -19.54 -9.82 -6.50
C GLU A 15 -19.09 -8.85 -5.39
N ASN A 16 -17.81 -8.45 -5.38
CA ASN A 16 -17.22 -7.59 -4.35
C ASN A 16 -16.81 -6.19 -4.84
N ARG A 17 -17.15 -5.81 -6.07
CA ARG A 17 -16.73 -4.52 -6.66
C ARG A 17 -17.09 -3.29 -5.82
N ALA A 18 -18.17 -3.33 -5.06
CA ALA A 18 -18.56 -2.23 -4.19
C ALA A 18 -17.51 -1.97 -3.07
N ALA A 19 -16.90 -3.02 -2.54
CA ALA A 19 -15.85 -2.92 -1.51
C ALA A 19 -14.47 -2.51 -2.09
N LEU A 20 -14.30 -2.56 -3.41
CA LEU A 20 -13.08 -2.17 -4.10
C LEU A 20 -13.06 -0.68 -4.50
N ARG A 21 -14.09 0.07 -4.13
CA ARG A 21 -14.20 1.52 -4.37
C ARG A 21 -13.86 2.31 -3.11
N PRO A 22 -13.44 3.56 -3.22
CA PRO A 22 -13.27 4.43 -2.07
C PRO A 22 -14.56 4.47 -1.21
N PRO A 23 -14.44 4.65 0.13
CA PRO A 23 -13.20 4.94 0.89
C PRO A 23 -12.35 3.72 1.26
N VAL A 24 -12.84 2.48 1.13
CA VAL A 24 -12.11 1.27 1.56
C VAL A 24 -11.08 0.83 0.54
N GLY A 25 -11.50 0.62 -0.71
CA GLY A 25 -10.61 0.31 -1.83
C GLY A 25 -9.91 -1.05 -1.80
N ASN A 26 -10.13 -1.91 -0.79
CA ASN A 26 -9.53 -3.24 -0.71
C ASN A 26 -10.44 -4.26 -0.01
N LYS A 27 -10.21 -5.53 -0.28
CA LYS A 27 -10.89 -6.64 0.40
C LYS A 27 -10.02 -7.89 0.44
N ARG A 28 -9.90 -8.48 1.64
CA ARG A 28 -9.26 -9.79 1.81
C ARG A 28 -10.11 -10.89 1.17
N VAL A 29 -9.43 -11.77 0.44
CA VAL A 29 -10.06 -12.92 -0.23
C VAL A 29 -10.30 -14.05 0.76
N PHE A 30 -9.32 -14.31 1.62
CA PHE A 30 -9.39 -15.30 2.71
C PHE A 30 -9.17 -14.59 4.05
N ARG A 31 -9.91 -15.00 5.07
CA ARG A 31 -9.79 -14.40 6.42
C ARG A 31 -8.62 -14.96 7.20
N ASP A 32 -8.38 -16.26 7.04
CA ASP A 32 -7.39 -17.01 7.79
C ASP A 32 -6.34 -17.60 6.85
N GLY A 33 -5.11 -17.75 7.32
CA GLY A 33 -3.99 -18.31 6.58
C GLY A 33 -2.69 -17.54 6.79
N ASP A 34 -1.58 -18.13 6.37
CA ASP A 34 -0.25 -17.51 6.48
C ASP A 34 -0.02 -16.39 5.47
N PHE A 35 -0.87 -16.33 4.44
CA PHE A 35 -0.84 -15.27 3.43
C PHE A 35 -2.02 -14.32 3.61
N VAL A 36 -1.71 -13.03 3.50
CA VAL A 36 -2.70 -11.96 3.34
C VAL A 36 -2.94 -11.78 1.85
N ILE A 37 -4.08 -12.25 1.36
CA ILE A 37 -4.44 -12.17 -0.06
C ILE A 37 -5.54 -11.12 -0.19
N MET A 38 -5.22 -10.00 -0.84
CA MET A 38 -6.12 -8.84 -0.98
C MET A 38 -6.36 -8.51 -2.45
N VAL A 39 -7.61 -8.19 -2.77
CA VAL A 39 -7.94 -7.47 -4.00
C VAL A 39 -8.07 -6.00 -3.67
N VAL A 40 -7.38 -5.17 -4.45
CA VAL A 40 -7.29 -3.72 -4.24
C VAL A 40 -7.81 -3.01 -5.48
N GLY A 41 -8.74 -2.08 -5.28
CA GLY A 41 -9.30 -1.26 -6.36
C GLY A 41 -8.77 0.17 -6.34
N GLY A 42 -9.00 0.88 -7.44
CA GLY A 42 -8.74 2.31 -7.55
C GLY A 42 -10.03 3.14 -7.60
N PRO A 43 -9.93 4.48 -7.44
CA PRO A 43 -8.69 5.25 -7.37
C PRO A 43 -8.01 5.20 -5.99
N ASN A 44 -6.69 5.31 -5.98
CA ASN A 44 -5.88 5.46 -4.78
C ASN A 44 -4.66 6.33 -5.11
N ALA A 45 -4.58 7.51 -4.49
CA ALA A 45 -3.47 8.44 -4.61
C ALA A 45 -2.89 8.68 -3.21
N ARG A 46 -1.78 8.02 -2.91
CA ARG A 46 -1.10 8.07 -1.61
C ARG A 46 0.15 8.94 -1.69
N LYS A 47 0.51 9.58 -0.58
CA LYS A 47 1.77 10.33 -0.42
C LYS A 47 2.74 9.64 0.56
N ASP A 48 2.24 8.71 1.33
CA ASP A 48 3.02 7.85 2.20
C ASP A 48 3.63 6.69 1.42
N TYR A 49 4.76 6.21 1.90
CA TYR A 49 5.43 5.01 1.44
C TYR A 49 5.38 3.97 2.55
N HIS A 50 4.81 2.81 2.26
CA HIS A 50 4.83 1.67 3.16
C HIS A 50 6.17 0.95 3.08
N VAL A 51 6.64 0.42 4.19
CA VAL A 51 7.84 -0.41 4.29
C VAL A 51 7.43 -1.73 4.93
N ASP A 52 7.25 -2.76 4.11
CA ASP A 52 6.88 -4.10 4.56
C ASP A 52 8.15 -4.89 4.92
N PRO A 53 8.19 -5.58 6.06
CA PRO A 53 9.31 -6.46 6.41
C PRO A 53 9.35 -7.76 5.57
N GLY A 54 8.30 -8.06 4.81
CA GLY A 54 8.18 -9.18 3.90
C GLY A 54 8.24 -8.78 2.43
N GLU A 55 8.18 -9.78 1.56
CA GLU A 55 7.95 -9.57 0.14
C GLU A 55 6.47 -9.31 -0.11
N GLU A 56 6.17 -8.43 -1.08
CA GLU A 56 4.82 -8.24 -1.61
C GLU A 56 4.74 -8.65 -3.07
N PHE A 57 3.80 -9.52 -3.39
CA PHE A 57 3.50 -9.90 -4.77
C PHE A 57 2.33 -9.07 -5.30
N PHE A 58 2.53 -8.44 -6.44
CA PHE A 58 1.51 -7.67 -7.17
C PHE A 58 1.16 -8.36 -8.47
N TYR A 59 -0.14 -8.46 -8.76
CA TYR A 59 -0.67 -8.83 -10.06
C TYR A 59 -1.75 -7.84 -10.46
N GLN A 60 -1.57 -7.15 -11.57
CA GLN A 60 -2.54 -6.17 -12.06
C GLN A 60 -3.56 -6.85 -12.95
N ILE A 61 -4.81 -6.96 -12.46
CA ILE A 61 -5.88 -7.75 -13.09
C ILE A 61 -6.65 -6.91 -14.11
N GLU A 62 -6.97 -5.65 -13.76
CA GLU A 62 -7.72 -4.72 -14.62
C GLU A 62 -7.09 -3.33 -14.56
N GLY A 63 -6.78 -2.77 -15.73
CA GLY A 63 -6.15 -1.47 -15.89
C GLY A 63 -4.72 -1.40 -15.32
N ASP A 64 -4.03 -0.29 -15.55
CA ASP A 64 -2.64 -0.10 -15.15
C ASP A 64 -2.52 0.63 -13.81
N MET A 65 -1.42 0.37 -13.09
CA MET A 65 -1.02 1.13 -11.91
C MET A 65 0.45 1.56 -11.99
N VAL A 66 0.84 2.49 -11.13
CA VAL A 66 2.23 2.84 -10.88
C VAL A 66 2.55 2.55 -9.42
N LEU A 67 3.57 1.75 -9.17
CA LEU A 67 4.16 1.58 -7.86
C LEU A 67 5.32 2.57 -7.71
N LYS A 68 5.11 3.66 -6.98
CA LYS A 68 6.21 4.55 -6.60
C LYS A 68 7.06 3.86 -5.57
N THR A 69 8.37 3.88 -5.74
CA THR A 69 9.33 3.27 -4.82
C THR A 69 10.46 4.23 -4.50
N MET A 70 11.12 4.00 -3.37
CA MET A 70 12.40 4.65 -3.05
C MET A 70 13.51 3.59 -3.18
N GLN A 71 14.38 3.76 -4.18
CA GLN A 71 15.49 2.84 -4.45
C GLN A 71 16.81 3.61 -4.36
N ASP A 72 17.72 3.16 -3.51
CA ASP A 72 19.01 3.84 -3.25
C ASP A 72 18.85 5.36 -2.95
N GLY A 73 17.81 5.70 -2.18
CA GLY A 73 17.50 7.09 -1.80
C GLY A 73 16.94 7.95 -2.94
N ARG A 74 16.48 7.35 -4.03
CA ARG A 74 15.90 8.04 -5.18
C ARG A 74 14.49 7.55 -5.48
N PRO A 75 13.55 8.43 -5.83
CA PRO A 75 12.24 8.03 -6.27
C PRO A 75 12.32 7.33 -7.64
N VAL A 76 11.70 6.15 -7.73
CA VAL A 76 11.60 5.37 -8.96
C VAL A 76 10.14 4.94 -9.14
N ASP A 77 9.57 5.29 -10.29
CA ASP A 77 8.23 4.86 -10.67
C ASP A 77 8.31 3.53 -11.43
N VAL A 78 7.65 2.50 -10.91
CA VAL A 78 7.56 1.17 -11.51
C VAL A 78 6.14 0.99 -12.06
N PRO A 79 5.92 1.11 -13.37
CA PRO A 79 4.61 0.82 -13.95
C PRO A 79 4.35 -0.68 -13.91
N ILE A 80 3.13 -1.06 -13.52
CA ILE A 80 2.62 -2.43 -13.58
C ILE A 80 1.35 -2.37 -14.43
N ARG A 81 1.43 -2.89 -15.65
CA ARG A 81 0.33 -2.87 -16.61
C ARG A 81 -0.65 -4.01 -16.34
N GLU A 82 -1.84 -3.90 -16.91
CA GLU A 82 -2.80 -5.01 -16.90
C GLU A 82 -2.16 -6.30 -17.40
N GLY A 83 -2.32 -7.38 -16.62
CA GLY A 83 -1.70 -8.68 -16.88
C GLY A 83 -0.28 -8.85 -16.35
N GLU A 84 0.39 -7.78 -15.91
CA GLU A 84 1.76 -7.87 -15.38
C GLU A 84 1.80 -8.21 -13.90
N ILE A 85 2.91 -8.83 -13.49
CA ILE A 85 3.23 -9.17 -12.10
C ILE A 85 4.53 -8.50 -11.67
N LEU A 86 4.64 -8.23 -10.36
CA LEU A 86 5.86 -7.76 -9.72
C LEU A 86 6.02 -8.47 -8.37
N LEU A 87 7.21 -8.94 -8.05
CA LEU A 87 7.59 -9.29 -6.69
C LEU A 87 8.45 -8.17 -6.13
N LEU A 88 7.93 -7.45 -5.16
CA LEU A 88 8.63 -6.39 -4.46
C LEU A 88 9.46 -7.01 -3.32
N PRO A 89 10.79 -6.75 -3.27
CA PRO A 89 11.61 -7.20 -2.16
C PRO A 89 11.22 -6.58 -0.83
N PRO A 90 11.55 -7.22 0.31
CA PRO A 90 11.30 -6.65 1.62
C PRO A 90 12.02 -5.31 1.81
N LEU A 91 11.46 -4.47 2.66
CA LEU A 91 12.01 -3.19 3.11
C LEU A 91 12.18 -2.12 2.01
N VAL A 92 11.64 -2.33 0.82
CA VAL A 92 11.60 -1.28 -0.22
C VAL A 92 10.42 -0.35 0.07
N PRO A 93 10.67 0.93 0.39
CA PRO A 93 9.59 1.89 0.58
C PRO A 93 8.80 2.06 -0.71
N HIS A 94 7.47 1.88 -0.63
CA HIS A 94 6.62 1.88 -1.82
C HIS A 94 5.24 2.51 -1.56
N SER A 95 4.67 3.07 -2.61
CA SER A 95 3.40 3.78 -2.58
C SER A 95 2.57 3.46 -3.84
N PRO A 96 1.60 2.53 -3.74
CA PRO A 96 0.75 2.17 -4.88
C PRO A 96 -0.12 3.36 -5.33
N GLN A 97 -0.06 3.69 -6.61
CA GLN A 97 -0.88 4.71 -7.25
C GLN A 97 -1.81 4.05 -8.26
N ARG A 98 -3.10 4.08 -7.97
CA ARG A 98 -4.13 3.40 -8.77
C ARG A 98 -5.10 4.41 -9.36
N ARG A 99 -5.40 4.28 -10.64
CA ARG A 99 -6.45 5.06 -11.31
C ARG A 99 -7.83 4.48 -11.00
N ALA A 100 -8.88 5.24 -11.31
CA ALA A 100 -10.25 4.72 -11.22
C ALA A 100 -10.43 3.48 -12.11
N ASN A 101 -11.28 2.56 -11.67
CA ASN A 101 -11.62 1.31 -12.38
C ASN A 101 -10.43 0.35 -12.57
N THR A 102 -9.42 0.42 -11.74
CA THR A 102 -8.34 -0.57 -11.71
C THR A 102 -8.59 -1.61 -10.63
N VAL A 103 -8.14 -2.83 -10.86
CA VAL A 103 -8.19 -3.94 -9.90
C VAL A 103 -6.85 -4.66 -9.92
N GLY A 104 -6.26 -4.82 -8.74
CA GLY A 104 -5.04 -5.59 -8.55
C GLY A 104 -5.16 -6.60 -7.43
N LEU A 105 -4.39 -7.66 -7.53
CA LEU A 105 -4.17 -8.63 -6.45
C LEU A 105 -2.85 -8.29 -5.77
N VAL A 106 -2.88 -8.26 -4.43
CA VAL A 106 -1.69 -8.13 -3.59
C VAL A 106 -1.65 -9.33 -2.65
N ILE A 107 -0.50 -9.98 -2.60
CA ILE A 107 -0.25 -11.10 -1.70
C ILE A 107 1.00 -10.77 -0.88
N GLU A 108 0.84 -10.83 0.42
CA GLU A 108 1.92 -10.70 1.39
C GLU A 108 1.80 -11.81 2.44
N ARG A 109 2.87 -12.11 3.15
CA ARG A 109 2.79 -13.04 4.27
C ARG A 109 2.34 -12.33 5.56
N GLN A 110 1.84 -13.09 6.51
CA GLN A 110 1.65 -12.58 7.86
C GLN A 110 2.99 -12.12 8.47
N ARG A 111 2.96 -11.06 9.29
CA ARG A 111 4.15 -10.58 10.00
C ARG A 111 4.58 -11.62 11.02
N ARG A 112 5.89 -11.78 11.17
CA ARG A 112 6.49 -12.63 12.22
C ARG A 112 6.67 -11.80 13.50
N PRO A 113 6.76 -12.43 14.66
CA PRO A 113 7.03 -11.72 15.91
C PRO A 113 8.31 -10.87 15.80
N GLY A 114 8.21 -9.61 16.20
CA GLY A 114 9.32 -8.65 16.16
C GLY A 114 9.57 -7.97 14.80
N GLU A 115 8.83 -8.33 13.75
CA GLU A 115 8.88 -7.58 12.50
C GLU A 115 8.07 -6.29 12.62
N LEU A 116 8.63 -5.21 12.07
CA LEU A 116 8.01 -3.89 12.09
C LEU A 116 7.58 -3.47 10.68
N ASP A 117 6.36 -3.02 10.56
CA ASP A 117 5.90 -2.23 9.41
C ASP A 117 6.36 -0.79 9.59
N GLY A 118 6.69 -0.13 8.50
CA GLY A 118 7.06 1.28 8.49
C GLY A 118 6.22 2.11 7.55
N PHE A 119 6.09 3.39 7.88
CA PHE A 119 5.62 4.40 6.94
C PHE A 119 6.61 5.54 6.87
N GLN A 120 6.85 6.00 5.65
CA GLN A 120 7.76 7.10 5.35
C GLN A 120 7.07 8.14 4.47
N TRP A 121 7.39 9.41 4.69
CA TRP A 121 6.96 10.52 3.84
C TRP A 121 8.16 11.26 3.32
N TYR A 122 8.17 11.53 2.04
CA TYR A 122 9.28 12.23 1.37
C TYR A 122 8.79 13.54 0.77
N CYS A 123 9.61 14.56 0.84
CA CYS A 123 9.32 15.86 0.24
C CYS A 123 9.07 15.72 -1.27
N GLU A 124 7.90 16.14 -1.72
CA GLU A 124 7.52 16.06 -3.13
C GLU A 124 8.41 16.95 -4.03
N SER A 125 9.10 17.96 -3.46
CA SER A 125 9.94 18.88 -4.18
C SER A 125 11.40 18.42 -4.30
N CYS A 126 11.99 17.83 -3.25
CA CYS A 126 13.41 17.50 -3.22
C CYS A 126 13.74 16.07 -2.78
N GLY A 127 12.75 15.22 -2.53
CA GLY A 127 12.93 13.83 -2.14
C GLY A 127 13.50 13.60 -0.72
N HIS A 128 13.69 14.68 0.08
CA HIS A 128 14.18 14.55 1.44
C HIS A 128 13.15 13.83 2.32
N LEU A 129 13.59 12.90 3.17
CA LEU A 129 12.73 12.24 4.16
C LEU A 129 12.18 13.27 5.15
N LEU A 130 10.85 13.37 5.24
CA LEU A 130 10.16 14.28 6.16
C LEU A 130 9.91 13.64 7.51
N TYR A 131 9.43 12.40 7.48
CA TYR A 131 9.04 11.65 8.66
C TYR A 131 9.04 10.15 8.38
N GLU A 132 9.35 9.38 9.39
CA GLU A 132 9.17 7.93 9.37
C GLU A 132 8.72 7.42 10.74
N GLU A 133 7.96 6.33 10.73
CA GLU A 133 7.54 5.64 11.94
C GLU A 133 7.45 4.14 11.67
N PHE A 134 8.05 3.34 12.56
CA PHE A 134 8.01 1.87 12.52
C PHE A 134 7.27 1.34 13.74
N PHE A 135 6.46 0.32 13.55
CA PHE A 135 5.60 -0.25 14.61
C PHE A 135 5.26 -1.71 14.32
N GLU A 136 4.94 -2.47 15.36
CA GLU A 136 4.34 -3.80 15.19
C GLU A 136 2.91 -3.67 14.68
N LEU A 137 2.64 -4.24 13.51
CA LEU A 137 1.32 -4.21 12.90
C LEU A 137 0.42 -5.29 13.49
N THR A 138 -0.54 -4.88 14.31
CA THR A 138 -1.54 -5.76 14.94
C THR A 138 -2.97 -5.44 14.48
N ASP A 139 -3.21 -4.20 14.05
CA ASP A 139 -4.54 -3.71 13.65
C ASP A 139 -4.42 -2.63 12.57
N ILE A 140 -4.55 -3.06 11.31
CA ILE A 140 -4.50 -2.18 10.14
C ILE A 140 -5.57 -1.08 10.20
N GLU A 141 -6.78 -1.44 10.66
CA GLU A 141 -7.93 -0.54 10.59
C GLU A 141 -7.77 0.67 11.52
N ASN A 142 -7.12 0.49 12.67
CA ASN A 142 -6.95 1.53 13.67
C ASN A 142 -5.54 2.16 13.67
N GLN A 143 -4.50 1.37 13.43
CA GLN A 143 -3.11 1.86 13.49
C GLN A 143 -2.77 2.81 12.35
N PHE A 144 -3.17 2.50 11.10
CA PHE A 144 -2.85 3.35 9.94
C PHE A 144 -3.51 4.72 10.01
N PRO A 145 -4.83 4.87 10.28
CA PRO A 145 -5.44 6.19 10.41
C PRO A 145 -4.81 7.04 11.51
N ALA A 146 -4.50 6.43 12.67
CA ALA A 146 -3.87 7.13 13.78
C ALA A 146 -2.45 7.62 13.42
N LEU A 147 -1.69 6.83 12.68
CA LEU A 147 -0.35 7.19 12.22
C LEU A 147 -0.40 8.32 11.19
N PHE A 148 -1.31 8.25 10.23
CA PHE A 148 -1.50 9.31 9.24
C PHE A 148 -1.91 10.63 9.91
N GLU A 149 -2.80 10.58 10.90
CA GLU A 149 -3.18 11.77 11.66
C GLU A 149 -1.99 12.37 12.41
N ARG A 150 -1.13 11.55 13.04
CA ARG A 150 0.10 12.04 13.70
C ARG A 150 1.05 12.77 12.74
N PHE A 151 1.15 12.33 11.50
CA PHE A 151 1.94 13.03 10.48
C PHE A 151 1.24 14.32 10.04
N TYR A 152 -0.01 14.24 9.60
CA TYR A 152 -0.70 15.36 8.96
C TYR A 152 -1.12 16.48 9.93
N SER A 153 -1.33 16.18 11.21
CA SER A 153 -1.62 17.21 12.24
C SER A 153 -0.41 18.02 12.67
N SER A 154 0.82 17.59 12.33
CA SER A 154 2.06 18.26 12.73
C SER A 154 2.67 19.05 11.57
N PRO A 155 2.58 20.39 11.57
CA PRO A 155 3.26 21.22 10.56
C PRO A 155 4.78 20.97 10.48
N GLY A 156 5.42 20.72 11.63
CA GLY A 156 6.85 20.45 11.67
C GLY A 156 7.25 19.16 10.94
N ARG A 157 6.42 18.10 11.05
CA ARG A 157 6.65 16.83 10.31
C ARG A 157 6.42 16.96 8.81
N ARG A 158 5.52 17.85 8.40
CA ARG A 158 5.16 18.09 7.00
C ARG A 158 6.09 19.09 6.31
N THR A 159 6.84 19.90 7.06
CA THR A 159 7.74 20.92 6.51
C THR A 159 9.12 20.32 6.26
N CYS A 160 9.57 20.40 5.02
CA CYS A 160 10.89 19.91 4.63
C CYS A 160 12.00 20.74 5.25
N ALA A 161 12.84 20.14 6.07
CA ALA A 161 14.00 20.81 6.69
C ALA A 161 15.05 21.26 5.64
N LYS A 162 15.06 20.64 4.43
CA LYS A 162 16.03 20.94 3.38
C LYS A 162 15.61 22.09 2.46
N CYS A 163 14.32 22.16 2.07
CA CYS A 163 13.86 23.13 1.06
C CYS A 163 12.66 23.97 1.51
N GLY A 164 12.13 23.75 2.72
CA GLY A 164 11.02 24.52 3.26
C GLY A 164 9.63 24.17 2.69
N THR A 165 9.54 23.28 1.70
CA THR A 165 8.25 22.84 1.13
C THR A 165 7.41 22.14 2.20
N VAL A 166 6.14 22.50 2.28
CA VAL A 166 5.16 21.86 3.17
C VAL A 166 4.34 20.86 2.39
N MET A 167 4.27 19.61 2.87
CA MET A 167 3.41 18.60 2.28
C MET A 167 1.97 18.82 2.68
N GLU A 168 1.07 18.94 1.71
CA GLU A 168 -0.37 19.00 1.95
C GLU A 168 -0.97 17.60 2.05
N ARG A 169 -2.09 17.46 2.78
CA ARG A 169 -2.84 16.20 2.85
C ARG A 169 -3.30 15.81 1.44
N ALA A 170 -3.24 14.52 1.11
CA ALA A 170 -3.87 14.01 -0.10
C ALA A 170 -5.40 14.26 -0.03
N SER A 171 -5.97 14.80 -1.09
CA SER A 171 -7.41 15.07 -1.23
C SER A 171 -8.20 13.80 -1.53
#